data_7e158859dca5463d313a3ea77f99a941
#
_entry.id   7e158859dca5463d313a3ea77f99a941
#
_cell.length_a   1.000
_cell.length_b   1.000
_cell.length_c   1.000
_cell.angle_alpha   90.00
_cell.angle_beta   90.00
_cell.angle_gamma   90.00
#
_symmetry.space_group_name_H-M   'P 1'
#
loop_
_entity.id
_entity.type
_entity.pdbx_description
1 polymer ?
#
loop_
_entity_poly.entity_id
_entity_poly.type
_entity_poly.pdbx_seq_one_letter_code
_entity_poly.pdbx_strand_id
1 'polypeptide(L)'
;MASSPNDPEKSITTIPGISQELLSKILGYMHVNPIKKQVTQIIPNKLLIFKKISAGFLPLLLIPIISKFYNLNLPLKWLIIIISVYSVILLGYQLLYFRSLRLSFSEEFILKNSGVWENKQQYLEIWKLQAVSISQPLWYRKKNLVTLTFHSAGGDVSFELIDRNKAESLMDYVLYKIESTSRGWM
;
A
#
# COMPACT_ATOMS: atom_id res chain seq x y z
N MET A 1 -11.64 -31.25 -10.12
CA MET A 1 -10.38 -30.91 -9.43
C MET A 1 -10.74 -30.10 -8.21
N ALA A 2 -10.60 -30.66 -7.03
CA ALA A 2 -10.93 -30.02 -5.77
C ALA A 2 -9.80 -29.05 -5.40
N SER A 3 -10.11 -27.76 -5.21
CA SER A 3 -9.17 -26.75 -4.73
C SER A 3 -8.78 -27.08 -3.29
N SER A 4 -7.47 -27.10 -3.04
CA SER A 4 -6.86 -27.33 -1.74
C SER A 4 -7.36 -26.30 -0.70
N PRO A 5 -7.66 -26.72 0.56
CA PRO A 5 -8.18 -25.83 1.59
C PRO A 5 -7.15 -24.89 2.22
N ASN A 6 -5.92 -24.80 1.71
CA ASN A 6 -4.80 -24.04 2.27
C ASN A 6 -4.36 -22.87 1.38
N ASP A 7 -5.28 -22.12 0.77
CA ASP A 7 -4.92 -20.88 0.09
C ASP A 7 -4.83 -19.75 1.12
N PRO A 8 -3.62 -19.21 1.39
CA PRO A 8 -3.41 -18.17 2.41
C PRO A 8 -4.01 -16.80 2.02
N GLU A 9 -4.58 -16.67 0.81
CA GLU A 9 -5.21 -15.43 0.35
C GLU A 9 -6.57 -15.09 1.00
N LYS A 10 -7.17 -16.03 1.75
CA LYS A 10 -8.56 -15.86 2.24
C LYS A 10 -8.77 -14.95 3.45
N SER A 11 -7.74 -14.45 4.10
CA SER A 11 -7.91 -13.56 5.27
C SER A 11 -7.77 -12.07 4.97
N ILE A 12 -7.31 -11.69 3.77
CA ILE A 12 -7.34 -10.31 3.30
C ILE A 12 -8.57 -10.14 2.42
N THR A 13 -9.65 -9.62 2.99
CA THR A 13 -10.85 -9.33 2.22
C THR A 13 -10.64 -8.03 1.44
N THR A 14 -10.32 -8.13 0.16
CA THR A 14 -10.35 -7.02 -0.77
C THR A 14 -11.73 -6.99 -1.42
N ILE A 15 -12.51 -5.95 -1.12
CA ILE A 15 -13.84 -5.77 -1.69
C ILE A 15 -13.79 -4.55 -2.61
N PRO A 16 -13.75 -4.73 -3.93
CA PRO A 16 -13.75 -3.62 -4.87
C PRO A 16 -15.14 -2.97 -4.96
N GLY A 17 -15.20 -1.65 -5.01
CA GLY A 17 -16.39 -0.90 -5.41
C GLY A 17 -17.53 -0.80 -4.40
N ILE A 18 -17.35 -1.15 -3.13
CA ILE A 18 -18.39 -1.00 -2.11
C ILE A 18 -18.44 0.44 -1.58
N SER A 19 -19.65 1.01 -1.50
CA SER A 19 -19.86 2.27 -0.80
C SER A 19 -19.55 2.14 0.69
N GLN A 20 -19.02 3.20 1.31
CA GLN A 20 -18.69 3.20 2.74
C GLN A 20 -19.88 2.84 3.64
N GLU A 21 -21.08 3.16 3.20
CA GLU A 21 -22.32 2.83 3.91
C GLU A 21 -22.63 1.34 3.93
N LEU A 22 -22.47 0.68 2.79
CA LEU A 22 -22.69 -0.76 2.66
C LEU A 22 -21.61 -1.56 3.41
N LEU A 23 -20.41 -1.07 3.39
CA LEU A 23 -19.28 -1.62 4.14
C LEU A 23 -19.49 -1.51 5.64
N SER A 24 -19.99 -0.37 6.15
CA SER A 24 -20.31 -0.20 7.56
C SER A 24 -21.44 -1.14 8.01
N LYS A 25 -22.42 -1.43 7.16
CA LYS A 25 -23.46 -2.43 7.44
C LYS A 25 -22.90 -3.84 7.52
N ILE A 26 -22.06 -4.24 6.56
CA ILE A 26 -21.42 -5.57 6.55
C ILE A 26 -20.54 -5.76 7.80
N LEU A 27 -19.73 -4.76 8.15
CA LEU A 27 -18.91 -4.80 9.35
C LEU A 27 -19.77 -4.84 10.62
N GLY A 28 -20.93 -4.19 10.64
CA GLY A 28 -21.90 -4.28 11.72
C GLY A 28 -22.46 -5.69 11.91
N TYR A 29 -22.74 -6.40 10.83
CA TYR A 29 -23.17 -7.80 10.88
C TYR A 29 -22.06 -8.77 11.36
N MET A 30 -20.81 -8.43 11.12
CA MET A 30 -19.67 -9.24 11.59
C MET A 30 -19.29 -8.96 13.06
N HIS A 31 -20.12 -8.25 13.83
CA HIS A 31 -19.80 -7.75 15.18
C HIS A 31 -18.54 -6.88 15.27
N VAL A 32 -18.14 -6.35 14.16
CA VAL A 32 -17.05 -5.40 14.07
C VAL A 32 -17.63 -4.00 14.22
N ASN A 33 -17.48 -3.40 15.39
CA ASN A 33 -17.94 -2.02 15.60
C ASN A 33 -17.29 -1.10 14.57
N PRO A 34 -18.09 -0.46 13.67
CA PRO A 34 -17.50 0.42 12.68
C PRO A 34 -16.84 1.60 13.40
N ILE A 35 -15.62 1.82 13.06
CA ILE A 35 -14.70 2.93 13.29
C ILE A 35 -15.36 4.17 13.93
N LYS A 36 -15.76 4.08 15.20
CA LYS A 36 -16.30 5.24 15.95
C LYS A 36 -15.30 5.92 16.88
N LYS A 37 -14.07 5.38 17.02
CA LYS A 37 -13.05 5.94 17.94
C LYS A 37 -11.76 6.26 17.19
N GLN A 38 -11.36 7.50 17.29
CA GLN A 38 -10.07 8.12 16.91
C GLN A 38 -9.25 7.36 15.85
N VAL A 39 -9.58 7.62 14.59
CA VAL A 39 -8.80 7.09 13.47
C VAL A 39 -7.57 7.97 13.28
N THR A 40 -6.42 7.50 13.74
CA THR A 40 -5.14 8.13 13.40
C THR A 40 -4.79 7.79 11.95
N GLN A 41 -4.74 8.80 11.09
CA GLN A 41 -4.36 8.62 9.71
C GLN A 41 -2.87 8.91 9.52
N ILE A 42 -2.18 7.98 8.88
CA ILE A 42 -0.79 8.14 8.47
C ILE A 42 -0.74 8.21 6.95
N ILE A 43 -0.12 9.28 6.46
CA ILE A 43 0.12 9.52 5.04
C ILE A 43 1.59 9.23 4.75
N PRO A 44 1.92 8.54 3.65
CA PRO A 44 3.31 8.29 3.28
C PRO A 44 4.04 9.59 2.94
N ASN A 45 5.36 9.55 2.99
CA ASN A 45 6.17 10.70 2.61
C ASN A 45 6.10 10.95 1.09
N LYS A 46 6.13 12.21 0.68
CA LYS A 46 6.10 12.64 -0.73
C LYS A 46 7.23 12.02 -1.58
N LEU A 47 8.30 11.54 -0.95
CA LEU A 47 9.37 10.79 -1.61
C LEU A 47 8.90 9.48 -2.25
N LEU A 48 7.75 8.94 -1.83
CA LEU A 48 7.13 7.80 -2.50
C LEU A 48 6.83 8.12 -3.97
N ILE A 49 6.40 9.35 -4.25
CA ILE A 49 6.15 9.82 -5.62
C ILE A 49 7.45 9.72 -6.43
N PHE A 50 8.56 10.25 -5.93
CA PHE A 50 9.84 10.19 -6.62
C PHE A 50 10.32 8.75 -6.86
N LYS A 51 10.19 7.86 -5.86
CA LYS A 51 10.52 6.44 -6.01
C LYS A 51 9.71 5.79 -7.14
N LYS A 52 8.42 6.03 -7.18
CA LYS A 52 7.52 5.46 -8.19
C LYS A 52 7.73 6.07 -9.58
N ILE A 53 7.99 7.39 -9.64
CA ILE A 53 8.31 8.08 -10.89
C ILE A 53 9.61 7.53 -11.47
N SER A 54 10.69 7.44 -10.69
CA SER A 54 11.97 6.93 -11.18
C SER A 54 11.85 5.50 -11.72
N ALA A 55 11.09 4.64 -11.04
CA ALA A 55 10.80 3.30 -11.54
C ALA A 55 9.98 3.31 -12.85
N GLY A 56 9.03 4.25 -12.99
CA GLY A 56 8.22 4.42 -14.19
C GLY A 56 8.99 4.96 -15.40
N PHE A 57 10.11 5.65 -15.19
CA PHE A 57 10.98 6.10 -16.29
C PHE A 57 11.92 5.01 -16.81
N LEU A 58 12.12 3.94 -16.05
CA LEU A 58 13.01 2.83 -16.46
C LEU A 58 12.69 2.28 -17.87
N PRO A 59 11.44 1.98 -18.25
CA PRO A 59 11.12 1.48 -19.58
C PRO A 59 11.41 2.46 -20.70
N LEU A 60 11.43 3.78 -20.44
CA LEU A 60 11.78 4.78 -21.44
C LEU A 60 13.24 4.67 -21.91
N LEU A 61 14.14 4.19 -21.04
CA LEU A 61 15.54 3.97 -21.40
C LEU A 61 15.71 2.85 -22.44
N LEU A 62 14.72 1.96 -22.58
CA LEU A 62 14.73 0.88 -23.56
C LEU A 62 14.30 1.35 -24.95
N ILE A 63 13.59 2.47 -25.09
CA ILE A 63 13.06 2.96 -26.38
C ILE A 63 14.17 3.20 -27.39
N PRO A 64 15.28 3.94 -27.09
CA PRO A 64 16.35 4.13 -28.06
C PRO A 64 17.09 2.84 -28.42
N ILE A 65 17.19 1.89 -27.50
CA ILE A 65 17.79 0.59 -27.74
C ILE A 65 16.93 -0.20 -28.72
N ILE A 66 15.63 -0.26 -28.48
CA ILE A 66 14.65 -0.95 -29.33
C ILE A 66 14.61 -0.31 -30.73
N SER A 67 14.57 1.02 -30.82
CA SER A 67 14.52 1.74 -32.10
C SER A 67 15.75 1.47 -32.94
N LYS A 68 16.92 1.33 -32.34
CA LYS A 68 18.17 0.97 -33.05
C LYS A 68 18.17 -0.49 -33.49
N PHE A 69 17.66 -1.39 -32.65
CA PHE A 69 17.63 -2.83 -32.97
C PHE A 69 16.69 -3.15 -34.13
N TYR A 70 15.53 -2.47 -34.18
CA TYR A 70 14.55 -2.67 -35.27
C TYR A 70 14.72 -1.73 -36.47
N ASN A 71 15.84 -0.95 -36.53
CA ASN A 71 16.08 0.05 -37.57
C ASN A 71 14.89 1.02 -37.79
N LEU A 72 14.17 1.31 -36.76
CA LEU A 72 13.05 2.25 -36.78
C LEU A 72 13.62 3.68 -36.85
N ASN A 73 13.66 4.24 -38.07
CA ASN A 73 14.03 5.64 -38.31
C ASN A 73 12.95 6.61 -37.79
N LEU A 74 12.72 6.57 -36.48
CA LEU A 74 11.79 7.52 -35.84
C LEU A 74 12.42 8.91 -35.78
N PRO A 75 11.84 9.92 -36.42
CA PRO A 75 12.35 11.28 -36.30
C PRO A 75 12.31 11.75 -34.87
N LEU A 76 13.36 12.41 -34.44
CA LEU A 76 13.59 12.86 -33.06
C LEU A 76 12.39 13.61 -32.45
N LYS A 77 11.66 14.37 -33.27
CA LYS A 77 10.46 15.11 -32.87
C LYS A 77 9.36 14.19 -32.29
N TRP A 78 9.13 13.03 -32.91
CA TRP A 78 8.10 12.08 -32.43
C TRP A 78 8.52 11.41 -31.13
N LEU A 79 9.82 11.09 -30.96
CA LEU A 79 10.35 10.57 -29.72
C LEU A 79 10.14 11.55 -28.56
N ILE A 80 10.42 12.83 -28.77
CA ILE A 80 10.22 13.87 -27.76
C ILE A 80 8.73 13.98 -27.38
N ILE A 81 7.84 13.96 -28.36
CA ILE A 81 6.39 14.05 -28.10
C ILE A 81 5.92 12.85 -27.28
N ILE A 82 6.30 11.62 -27.65
CA ILE A 82 5.91 10.39 -26.94
C ILE A 82 6.41 10.43 -25.49
N ILE A 83 7.68 10.79 -25.28
CA ILE A 83 8.28 10.89 -23.94
C ILE A 83 7.56 11.96 -23.11
N SER A 84 7.22 13.10 -23.71
CA SER A 84 6.53 14.20 -23.01
C SER A 84 5.13 13.78 -22.58
N VAL A 85 4.33 13.20 -23.47
CA VAL A 85 2.97 12.71 -23.18
C VAL A 85 3.01 11.63 -22.10
N TYR A 86 3.92 10.66 -22.23
CA TYR A 86 4.10 9.61 -21.23
C TYR A 86 4.45 10.18 -19.86
N SER A 87 5.36 11.16 -19.80
CA SER A 87 5.77 11.80 -18.55
C SER A 87 4.62 12.51 -17.84
N VAL A 88 3.77 13.19 -18.59
CA VAL A 88 2.56 13.88 -18.05
C VAL A 88 1.58 12.85 -17.48
N ILE A 89 1.30 11.78 -18.22
CA ILE A 89 0.40 10.70 -17.76
C ILE A 89 0.96 10.04 -16.50
N LEU A 90 2.25 9.72 -16.49
CA LEU A 90 2.91 9.10 -15.35
C LEU A 90 2.86 9.97 -14.10
N LEU A 91 3.15 11.28 -14.24
CA LEU A 91 3.05 12.23 -13.13
C LEU A 91 1.63 12.32 -12.59
N GLY A 92 0.64 12.47 -13.48
CA GLY A 92 -0.78 12.53 -13.09
C GLY A 92 -1.20 11.27 -12.32
N TYR A 93 -0.85 10.09 -12.83
CA TYR A 93 -1.14 8.82 -12.18
C TYR A 93 -0.49 8.72 -10.79
N GLN A 94 0.79 9.10 -10.65
CA GLN A 94 1.49 9.02 -9.37
C GLN A 94 0.93 9.99 -8.33
N LEU A 95 0.50 11.18 -8.73
CA LEU A 95 -0.14 12.13 -7.83
C LEU A 95 -1.50 11.60 -7.32
N LEU A 96 -2.31 11.01 -8.21
CA LEU A 96 -3.57 10.39 -7.83
C LEU A 96 -3.35 9.19 -6.90
N TYR A 97 -2.38 8.33 -7.22
CA TYR A 97 -2.01 7.19 -6.38
C TYR A 97 -1.58 7.62 -4.98
N PHE A 98 -0.74 8.65 -4.88
CA PHE A 98 -0.30 9.18 -3.59
C PHE A 98 -1.46 9.73 -2.76
N ARG A 99 -2.43 10.40 -3.40
CA ARG A 99 -3.62 10.92 -2.71
C ARG A 99 -4.54 9.81 -2.19
N SER A 100 -4.60 8.69 -2.89
CA SER A 100 -5.43 7.55 -2.48
C SER A 100 -4.80 6.72 -1.37
N LEU A 101 -3.47 6.75 -1.25
CA LEU A 101 -2.74 5.92 -0.29
C LEU A 101 -2.84 6.50 1.13
N ARG A 102 -3.58 5.81 1.99
CA ARG A 102 -3.77 6.19 3.39
C ARG A 102 -3.74 4.95 4.27
N LEU A 103 -3.13 5.07 5.43
CA LEU A 103 -3.15 4.06 6.48
C LEU A 103 -3.91 4.63 7.67
N SER A 104 -5.00 4.00 8.03
CA SER A 104 -5.86 4.41 9.14
C SER A 104 -5.81 3.35 10.23
N PHE A 105 -5.68 3.78 11.46
CA PHE A 105 -5.62 2.91 12.64
C PHE A 105 -6.84 3.16 13.52
N SER A 106 -7.47 2.08 13.93
CA SER A 106 -8.47 2.03 14.97
C SER A 106 -7.95 1.16 16.13
N GLU A 107 -8.69 1.08 17.22
CA GLU A 107 -8.32 0.24 18.37
C GLU A 107 -8.25 -1.26 18.05
N GLU A 108 -8.98 -1.72 17.04
CA GLU A 108 -9.09 -3.15 16.69
C GLU A 108 -8.60 -3.47 15.28
N PHE A 109 -8.51 -2.44 14.40
CA PHE A 109 -8.27 -2.64 12.98
C PHE A 109 -7.22 -1.69 12.41
N ILE A 110 -6.50 -2.21 11.44
CA ILE A 110 -5.65 -1.44 10.54
C ILE A 110 -6.33 -1.44 9.18
N LEU A 111 -6.57 -0.25 8.63
CA LEU A 111 -7.16 -0.06 7.32
C LEU A 111 -6.16 0.60 6.39
N LYS A 112 -5.79 -0.08 5.31
CA LYS A 112 -5.00 0.48 4.23
C LYS A 112 -5.88 0.74 3.02
N ASN A 113 -5.97 2.02 2.64
CA ASN A 113 -6.60 2.44 1.39
C ASN A 113 -5.53 2.63 0.32
N SER A 114 -5.77 2.12 -0.88
CA SER A 114 -4.86 2.27 -2.02
C SER A 114 -5.63 2.13 -3.33
N GLY A 115 -5.02 2.63 -4.42
CA GLY A 115 -5.56 2.51 -5.77
C GLY A 115 -5.97 3.83 -6.39
N VAL A 116 -5.95 3.92 -7.73
CA VAL A 116 -6.33 5.10 -8.52
C VAL A 116 -7.64 4.83 -9.25
N TRP A 117 -7.69 3.72 -9.98
CA TRP A 117 -8.85 3.29 -10.76
C TRP A 117 -9.81 2.45 -9.93
N GLU A 118 -9.25 1.61 -9.06
CA GLU A 118 -9.98 0.75 -8.15
C GLU A 118 -9.66 1.17 -6.72
N ASN A 119 -10.68 1.44 -5.92
CA ASN A 119 -10.50 1.74 -4.51
C ASN A 119 -10.30 0.44 -3.73
N LYS A 120 -9.04 0.09 -3.52
CA LYS A 120 -8.66 -1.12 -2.79
C LYS A 120 -8.52 -0.82 -1.31
N GLN A 121 -9.36 -1.45 -0.50
CA GLN A 121 -9.34 -1.35 0.96
C GLN A 121 -8.92 -2.69 1.55
N GLN A 122 -7.86 -2.68 2.35
CA GLN A 122 -7.37 -3.85 3.07
C GLN A 122 -7.60 -3.65 4.56
N TYR A 123 -8.43 -4.53 5.14
CA TYR A 123 -8.73 -4.56 6.58
C TYR A 123 -7.89 -5.63 7.24
N LEU A 124 -7.25 -5.28 8.33
CA LEU A 124 -6.42 -6.17 9.11
C LEU A 124 -6.78 -6.03 10.59
N GLU A 125 -7.22 -7.11 11.20
CA GLU A 125 -7.51 -7.16 12.63
C GLU A 125 -6.20 -7.28 13.42
N ILE A 126 -6.00 -6.40 14.41
CA ILE A 126 -4.74 -6.32 15.18
C ILE A 126 -4.46 -7.64 15.90
N TRP A 127 -5.47 -8.30 16.44
CA TRP A 127 -5.30 -9.57 17.16
C TRP A 127 -4.94 -10.78 16.26
N LYS A 128 -5.12 -10.66 14.93
CA LYS A 128 -4.72 -11.69 13.94
C LYS A 128 -3.29 -11.49 13.42
N LEU A 129 -2.60 -10.46 13.88
CA LEU A 129 -1.22 -10.20 13.50
C LEU A 129 -0.30 -11.22 14.17
N GLN A 130 0.61 -11.76 13.38
CA GLN A 130 1.65 -12.69 13.84
C GLN A 130 2.97 -12.00 14.11
N ALA A 131 3.29 -10.98 13.31
CA ALA A 131 4.50 -10.18 13.47
C ALA A 131 4.33 -8.79 12.85
N VAL A 132 5.14 -7.86 13.33
CA VAL A 132 5.29 -6.53 12.72
C VAL A 132 6.78 -6.31 12.47
N SER A 133 7.13 -5.93 11.25
CA SER A 133 8.52 -5.68 10.88
C SER A 133 8.71 -4.27 10.32
N ILE A 134 9.87 -3.68 10.65
CA ILE A 134 10.30 -2.40 10.12
C ILE A 134 11.55 -2.64 9.29
N SER A 135 11.52 -2.24 8.02
CA SER A 135 12.68 -2.28 7.13
C SER A 135 13.07 -0.89 6.68
N GLN A 136 14.36 -0.62 6.63
CA GLN A 136 14.88 0.68 6.22
C GLN A 136 15.86 0.51 5.05
N PRO A 137 15.48 0.85 3.82
CA PRO A 137 16.39 0.89 2.69
C PRO A 137 17.54 1.90 2.92
N LEU A 138 18.75 1.57 2.45
CA LEU A 138 19.96 2.36 2.67
C LEU A 138 19.81 3.83 2.23
N TRP A 139 19.15 4.07 1.11
CA TRP A 139 18.93 5.40 0.54
C TRP A 139 18.02 6.30 1.38
N TYR A 140 17.19 5.71 2.24
CA TYR A 140 16.24 6.45 3.08
C TYR A 140 16.71 6.63 4.53
N ARG A 141 17.89 6.10 4.89
CA ARG A 141 18.48 6.27 6.24
C ARG A 141 18.66 7.73 6.61
N LYS A 142 19.20 8.56 5.68
CA LYS A 142 19.42 10.00 5.91
C LYS A 142 18.12 10.79 6.14
N LYS A 143 16.97 10.25 5.73
CA LYS A 143 15.66 10.89 5.84
C LYS A 143 14.76 10.25 6.88
N ASN A 144 15.29 9.30 7.65
CA ASN A 144 14.55 8.54 8.69
C ASN A 144 13.23 7.96 8.19
N LEU A 145 13.21 7.45 6.94
CA LEU A 145 12.04 6.83 6.36
C LEU A 145 12.19 5.31 6.38
N VAL A 146 11.09 4.63 6.73
CA VAL A 146 11.02 3.17 6.86
C VAL A 146 9.80 2.60 6.15
N THR A 147 9.83 1.32 5.90
CA THR A 147 8.67 0.53 5.46
C THR A 147 8.19 -0.30 6.64
N LEU A 148 6.94 -0.17 6.99
CA LEU A 148 6.27 -0.94 8.03
C LEU A 148 5.50 -2.08 7.37
N THR A 149 5.68 -3.30 7.82
CA THR A 149 4.99 -4.48 7.30
C THR A 149 4.32 -5.23 8.44
N PHE A 150 3.03 -5.49 8.27
CA PHE A 150 2.20 -6.28 9.15
C PHE A 150 2.06 -7.68 8.55
N HIS A 151 2.48 -8.69 9.29
CA HIS A 151 2.39 -10.09 8.89
C HIS A 151 1.17 -10.74 9.53
N SER A 152 0.34 -11.37 8.73
CA SER A 152 -0.83 -12.12 9.19
C SER A 152 -0.92 -13.47 8.49
N ALA A 153 -1.71 -14.39 9.02
CA ALA A 153 -1.94 -15.70 8.39
C ALA A 153 -2.51 -15.59 6.95
N GLY A 154 -3.11 -14.45 6.59
CA GLY A 154 -3.69 -14.21 5.28
C GLY A 154 -2.83 -13.41 4.32
N GLY A 155 -1.60 -13.10 4.73
CA GLY A 155 -0.64 -12.37 3.92
C GLY A 155 -0.16 -11.08 4.58
N ASP A 156 0.74 -10.40 3.89
CA ASP A 156 1.46 -9.25 4.38
C ASP A 156 0.84 -7.94 3.88
N VAL A 157 0.68 -6.99 4.80
CA VAL A 157 0.27 -5.63 4.46
C VAL A 157 1.43 -4.68 4.75
N SER A 158 2.06 -4.17 3.69
CA SER A 158 3.17 -3.23 3.81
C SER A 158 2.73 -1.79 3.53
N PHE A 159 3.35 -0.85 4.24
CA PHE A 159 3.17 0.58 4.05
C PHE A 159 4.53 1.26 3.98
N GLU A 160 4.84 1.81 2.81
CA GLU A 160 6.17 2.32 2.50
C GLU A 160 6.36 3.78 2.88
N LEU A 161 7.59 4.13 3.22
CA LEU A 161 8.07 5.50 3.41
C LEU A 161 7.29 6.31 4.45
N ILE A 162 7.14 5.71 5.62
CA ILE A 162 6.66 6.38 6.83
C ILE A 162 7.86 6.95 7.59
N ASP A 163 7.63 8.01 8.34
CA ASP A 163 8.60 8.51 9.33
C ASP A 163 8.89 7.42 10.36
N ARG A 164 10.18 7.21 10.67
CA ARG A 164 10.64 6.15 11.56
C ARG A 164 10.01 6.25 12.95
N ASN A 165 9.96 7.43 13.53
CA ASN A 165 9.41 7.62 14.88
C ASN A 165 7.93 7.24 14.93
N LYS A 166 7.17 7.60 13.87
CA LYS A 166 5.77 7.21 13.76
C LYS A 166 5.59 5.71 13.58
N ALA A 167 6.47 5.07 12.81
CA ALA A 167 6.44 3.63 12.58
C ALA A 167 6.77 2.85 13.85
N GLU A 168 7.78 3.29 14.62
CA GLU A 168 8.15 2.69 15.90
C GLU A 168 7.04 2.82 16.94
N SER A 169 6.50 4.03 17.12
CA SER A 169 5.35 4.25 18.03
C SER A 169 4.13 3.40 17.67
N LEU A 170 3.92 3.18 16.37
CA LEU A 170 2.83 2.36 15.89
C LEU A 170 3.07 0.88 16.12
N MET A 171 4.30 0.42 15.89
CA MET A 171 4.72 -0.95 16.18
C MET A 171 4.54 -1.25 17.67
N ASP A 172 5.01 -0.37 18.55
CA ASP A 172 4.87 -0.52 20.01
C ASP A 172 3.39 -0.58 20.42
N TYR A 173 2.56 0.28 19.84
CA TYR A 173 1.11 0.26 20.10
C TYR A 173 0.47 -1.06 19.67
N VAL A 174 0.79 -1.55 18.48
CA VAL A 174 0.25 -2.80 17.95
C VAL A 174 0.70 -3.99 18.79
N LEU A 175 2.00 -4.06 19.14
CA LEU A 175 2.55 -5.12 19.99
C LEU A 175 1.89 -5.11 21.37
N TYR A 176 1.77 -3.94 22.00
CA TYR A 176 1.06 -3.81 23.26
C TYR A 176 -0.39 -4.33 23.19
N LYS A 177 -1.08 -4.02 22.10
CA LYS A 177 -2.46 -4.50 21.89
C LYS A 177 -2.53 -6.01 21.72
N ILE A 178 -1.59 -6.62 20.99
CA ILE A 178 -1.52 -8.08 20.82
C ILE A 178 -1.29 -8.75 22.17
N GLU A 179 -0.32 -8.28 22.94
CA GLU A 179 0.03 -8.83 24.24
C GLU A 179 -1.07 -8.63 25.30
N SER A 180 -1.76 -7.50 25.27
CA SER A 180 -2.85 -7.18 26.20
C SER A 180 -4.16 -7.92 25.89
N THR A 181 -4.29 -8.52 24.70
CA THR A 181 -5.49 -9.23 24.28
C THR A 181 -5.45 -10.66 24.75
N SER A 182 -6.37 -11.06 25.62
CA SER A 182 -6.51 -12.46 26.10
C SER A 182 -7.13 -13.41 25.08
N ARG A 183 -7.40 -12.96 23.85
CA ARG A 183 -7.92 -13.80 22.77
C ARG A 183 -6.78 -14.65 22.21
N GLY A 184 -6.83 -15.94 22.49
CA GLY A 184 -5.95 -16.91 21.84
C GLY A 184 -6.14 -16.86 20.32
N TRP A 185 -5.02 -16.80 19.60
CA TRP A 185 -4.99 -16.82 18.13
C TRP A 185 -5.07 -18.23 17.54
N MET A 186 -5.30 -19.23 18.41
CA MET A 186 -5.56 -20.62 18.05
C MET A 186 -7.06 -20.93 18.13
#